data_55a13d565f22b6990f408a0ea9aeea7a
#
_entry.id   55a13d565f22b6990f408a0ea9aeea7a
#
_cell.length_a   1.000
_cell.length_b   1.000
_cell.length_c   1.000
_cell.angle_alpha   90.00
_cell.angle_beta   90.00
_cell.angle_gamma   90.00
#
_symmetry.space_group_name_H-M   'P 1'
#
loop_
_entity.id
_entity.type
_entity.pdbx_description
1 polymer ?
#
loop_
_entity_poly.entity_id
_entity_poly.type
_entity_poly.pdbx_seq_one_letter_code
_entity_poly.pdbx_strand_id
1 'polypeptide(L)'
;GTIAIGPGYSTNLNQSSASYTCLLATDDGTCVIDRKVPDPIKATGINFEGTLGRSIPISGHHGVRASALLFGDIYPSEHDYSQATLITRVGYQYQSARNTLSLSPSFDIGSFGSSVLYNAWGANLDWTHTASRSILLRAEANFRDYRYRQRAFTSQDGPQTDASLTAFYLASPSLTLFGGPDFVAKDTPADVDAYRQWGGRLGVSKSFGKSASLLVIGSYRHRDNRAYSEVFATKRSDDQYNATAIARFPVLKFAGLTPEVVVQHTRVESNIDWLYSYRRTTASVRLSHAF
;
A
#
# COMPACT_ATOMS: atom_id res chain seq x y z
N GLY A 1 -2.70 9.02 -18.77
CA GLY A 1 -2.21 9.02 -17.39
C GLY A 1 -3.04 9.86 -16.45
N THR A 2 -2.67 9.85 -15.16
CA THR A 2 -3.30 10.69 -14.12
C THR A 2 -2.22 11.30 -13.24
N ILE A 3 -2.45 12.52 -12.76
CA ILE A 3 -1.65 13.17 -11.73
C ILE A 3 -2.62 13.67 -10.67
N ALA A 4 -2.30 13.49 -9.40
CA ALA A 4 -3.03 14.04 -8.27
C ALA A 4 -2.03 14.59 -7.25
N ILE A 5 -2.27 15.79 -6.74
CA ILE A 5 -1.42 16.46 -5.75
C ILE A 5 -2.26 17.35 -4.85
N GLY A 6 -1.88 17.45 -3.60
CA GLY A 6 -2.52 18.38 -2.67
C GLY A 6 -2.06 18.26 -1.23
N PRO A 7 -2.53 19.15 -0.35
CA PRO A 7 -2.21 19.09 1.06
C PRO A 7 -2.73 17.82 1.72
N GLY A 8 -1.95 17.30 2.64
CA GLY A 8 -2.26 16.13 3.44
C GLY A 8 -1.91 16.33 4.91
N TYR A 9 -2.45 15.47 5.75
CA TYR A 9 -2.21 15.43 7.18
C TYR A 9 -2.09 13.99 7.66
N SER A 10 -1.16 13.73 8.56
CA SER A 10 -1.00 12.44 9.23
C SER A 10 -1.00 12.60 10.74
N THR A 11 -1.66 11.68 11.44
CA THR A 11 -1.75 11.68 12.91
C THR A 11 -0.62 10.92 13.59
N ASN A 12 0.18 10.15 12.86
CA ASN A 12 1.21 9.28 13.44
C ASN A 12 2.23 8.87 12.36
N LEU A 13 3.19 9.77 12.05
CA LEU A 13 4.22 9.53 11.04
C LEU A 13 5.20 8.41 11.44
N ASN A 14 5.61 8.42 12.70
CA ASN A 14 6.57 7.48 13.27
C ASN A 14 5.96 6.12 13.64
N GLN A 15 4.66 5.89 13.35
CA GLN A 15 3.93 4.65 13.66
C GLN A 15 4.07 4.24 15.14
N SER A 16 4.10 5.23 16.01
CA SER A 16 4.29 5.03 17.44
C SER A 16 3.05 4.40 18.09
N SER A 17 3.30 3.49 19.01
CA SER A 17 2.29 2.94 19.94
C SER A 17 1.92 3.92 21.06
N ALA A 18 2.75 4.95 21.29
CA ALA A 18 2.64 5.89 22.42
C ALA A 18 2.59 5.18 23.79
N SER A 19 3.23 4.02 23.90
CA SER A 19 3.13 3.17 25.08
C SER A 19 4.35 3.31 25.99
N TYR A 20 4.12 2.98 27.22
CA TYR A 20 5.16 2.79 28.23
C TYR A 20 5.14 1.31 28.64
N THR A 21 6.29 0.68 28.70
CA THR A 21 6.39 -0.69 29.20
C THR A 21 7.55 -0.84 30.17
N CYS A 22 7.35 -1.62 31.19
CA CYS A 22 8.41 -2.05 32.10
C CYS A 22 9.01 -3.35 31.55
N LEU A 23 10.30 -3.31 31.20
CA LEU A 23 11.03 -4.46 30.68
C LEU A 23 11.58 -5.36 31.80
N LEU A 24 11.87 -4.77 32.96
CA LEU A 24 12.34 -5.48 34.14
C LEU A 24 11.78 -4.83 35.40
N ALA A 25 11.02 -5.59 36.16
CA ALA A 25 10.52 -5.18 37.49
C ALA A 25 11.18 -6.02 38.60
N THR A 26 11.34 -5.41 39.76
CA THR A 26 11.70 -6.12 41.00
C THR A 26 10.48 -6.87 41.55
N ASP A 27 10.71 -7.77 42.52
CA ASP A 27 9.66 -8.58 43.15
C ASP A 27 8.56 -7.75 43.84
N ASP A 28 8.88 -6.52 44.25
CA ASP A 28 7.95 -5.55 44.85
C ASP A 28 7.16 -4.74 43.77
N GLY A 29 7.38 -5.02 42.50
CA GLY A 29 6.70 -4.37 41.37
C GLY A 29 7.35 -3.05 40.91
N THR A 30 8.49 -2.64 41.52
CA THR A 30 9.23 -1.45 41.07
C THR A 30 9.87 -1.70 39.69
N CYS A 31 9.60 -0.85 38.72
CA CYS A 31 10.23 -0.95 37.41
C CYS A 31 11.69 -0.48 37.47
N VAL A 32 12.62 -1.37 37.11
CA VAL A 32 14.06 -1.12 37.07
C VAL A 32 14.51 -0.66 35.69
N ILE A 33 13.94 -1.28 34.64
CA ILE A 33 14.20 -0.93 33.26
C ILE A 33 12.88 -0.67 32.59
N ASP A 34 12.66 0.58 32.23
CA ASP A 34 11.49 1.00 31.48
C ASP A 34 11.83 1.40 30.04
N ARG A 35 10.85 1.37 29.19
CA ARG A 35 10.93 1.91 27.85
C ARG A 35 9.68 2.71 27.52
N LYS A 36 9.88 3.98 27.26
CA LYS A 36 8.86 4.87 26.71
C LYS A 36 9.04 4.95 25.20
N VAL A 37 8.00 4.57 24.46
CA VAL A 37 7.95 4.79 23.02
C VAL A 37 7.59 6.26 22.77
N PRO A 38 8.28 6.97 21.86
CA PRO A 38 7.99 8.37 21.57
C PRO A 38 6.53 8.61 21.21
N ASP A 39 6.00 9.78 21.53
CA ASP A 39 4.64 10.16 21.18
C ASP A 39 4.44 10.17 19.63
N PRO A 40 3.21 9.96 19.14
CA PRO A 40 2.90 10.04 17.73
C PRO A 40 3.22 11.42 17.13
N ILE A 41 4.03 11.44 16.08
CA ILE A 41 4.34 12.66 15.36
C ILE A 41 3.20 12.96 14.40
N LYS A 42 2.61 14.15 14.55
CA LYS A 42 1.55 14.66 13.67
C LYS A 42 2.13 15.73 12.76
N ALA A 43 1.84 15.65 11.47
CA ALA A 43 2.33 16.66 10.53
C ALA A 43 1.39 16.88 9.36
N THR A 44 1.45 18.10 8.82
CA THR A 44 0.91 18.45 7.51
C THR A 44 1.98 18.27 6.45
N GLY A 45 1.57 17.88 5.25
CA GLY A 45 2.47 17.65 4.14
C GLY A 45 1.78 17.79 2.79
N ILE A 46 2.46 17.37 1.76
CA ILE A 46 1.96 17.30 0.38
C ILE A 46 1.89 15.84 -0.01
N ASN A 47 0.69 15.36 -0.31
CA ASN A 47 0.46 14.05 -0.88
C ASN A 47 0.43 14.16 -2.41
N PHE A 48 1.09 13.25 -3.12
CA PHE A 48 1.10 13.21 -4.57
C PHE A 48 1.03 11.78 -5.11
N GLU A 49 0.43 11.65 -6.29
CA GLU A 49 0.33 10.41 -7.04
C GLU A 49 0.35 10.72 -8.54
N GLY A 50 1.12 9.97 -9.31
CA GLY A 50 1.17 10.05 -10.76
C GLY A 50 1.13 8.66 -11.37
N THR A 51 0.26 8.45 -12.34
CA THR A 51 0.21 7.21 -13.13
C THR A 51 0.40 7.51 -14.61
N LEU A 52 1.19 6.70 -15.26
CA LEU A 52 1.34 6.74 -16.71
C LEU A 52 1.26 5.29 -17.23
N GLY A 53 0.53 5.09 -18.33
CA GLY A 53 0.44 3.76 -18.92
C GLY A 53 0.11 3.83 -20.40
N ARG A 54 0.74 2.95 -21.19
CA ARG A 54 0.46 2.81 -22.60
C ARG A 54 0.54 1.34 -23.02
N SER A 55 -0.44 0.91 -23.80
CA SER A 55 -0.43 -0.38 -24.49
C SER A 55 -0.24 -0.13 -25.98
N ILE A 56 0.71 -0.85 -26.59
CA ILE A 56 1.04 -0.76 -28.01
C ILE A 56 0.73 -2.14 -28.61
N PRO A 57 -0.30 -2.27 -29.44
CA PRO A 57 -0.58 -3.51 -30.15
C PRO A 57 0.54 -3.79 -31.17
N ILE A 58 0.97 -5.05 -31.27
CA ILE A 58 1.98 -5.49 -32.23
C ILE A 58 1.30 -6.30 -33.34
N SER A 59 0.57 -7.35 -32.98
CA SER A 59 -0.12 -8.23 -33.95
C SER A 59 -1.27 -8.97 -33.27
N GLY A 60 -2.45 -8.96 -33.89
CA GLY A 60 -3.63 -9.64 -33.38
C GLY A 60 -3.97 -9.29 -31.95
N HIS A 61 -3.84 -10.26 -31.05
CA HIS A 61 -4.10 -10.10 -29.62
C HIS A 61 -2.87 -9.75 -28.79
N HIS A 62 -1.73 -9.56 -29.42
CA HIS A 62 -0.43 -9.41 -28.76
C HIS A 62 0.04 -7.97 -28.79
N GLY A 63 0.67 -7.52 -27.72
CA GLY A 63 1.18 -6.16 -27.59
C GLY A 63 2.25 -6.03 -26.51
N VAL A 64 2.75 -4.81 -26.36
CA VAL A 64 3.60 -4.39 -25.27
C VAL A 64 2.86 -3.39 -24.40
N ARG A 65 2.96 -3.53 -23.09
CA ARG A 65 2.46 -2.56 -22.13
C ARG A 65 3.61 -1.95 -21.35
N ALA A 66 3.63 -0.64 -21.29
CA ALA A 66 4.51 0.12 -20.41
C ALA A 66 3.67 0.87 -19.37
N SER A 67 4.14 0.94 -18.13
CA SER A 67 3.50 1.73 -17.07
C SER A 67 4.51 2.26 -16.06
N ALA A 68 4.20 3.41 -15.49
CA ALA A 68 4.91 4.00 -14.37
C ALA A 68 3.89 4.49 -13.34
N LEU A 69 4.21 4.29 -12.06
CA LEU A 69 3.44 4.79 -10.91
C LEU A 69 4.43 5.49 -9.97
N LEU A 70 4.19 6.74 -9.68
CA LEU A 70 4.91 7.55 -8.70
C LEU A 70 3.93 7.99 -7.62
N PHE A 71 4.26 7.80 -6.36
CA PHE A 71 3.43 8.27 -5.25
C PHE A 71 4.28 8.57 -4.03
N GLY A 72 3.75 9.40 -3.14
CA GLY A 72 4.45 9.71 -1.90
C GLY A 72 3.82 10.83 -1.10
N ASP A 73 4.49 11.14 0.00
CA ASP A 73 4.18 12.21 0.93
C ASP A 73 5.45 13.00 1.25
N ILE A 74 5.37 14.31 1.21
CA ILE A 74 6.44 15.23 1.59
C ILE A 74 5.98 16.00 2.83
N TYR A 75 6.75 15.92 3.92
CA TYR A 75 6.49 16.61 5.18
C TYR A 75 7.57 17.65 5.44
N PRO A 76 7.35 18.95 5.13
CA PRO A 76 8.40 19.97 5.24
C PRO A 76 8.91 20.19 6.67
N SER A 77 8.06 20.04 7.69
CA SER A 77 8.45 20.15 9.11
C SER A 77 9.10 18.88 9.65
N GLU A 78 8.86 17.74 9.00
CA GLU A 78 9.27 16.40 9.43
C GLU A 78 9.88 15.65 8.23
N HIS A 79 10.87 16.26 7.59
CA HIS A 79 11.44 15.80 6.32
C HIS A 79 11.98 14.36 6.38
N ASP A 80 12.41 13.90 7.56
CA ASP A 80 12.91 12.54 7.78
C ASP A 80 11.83 11.46 7.55
N TYR A 81 10.55 11.85 7.60
CA TYR A 81 9.39 10.97 7.31
C TYR A 81 8.84 11.14 5.91
N SER A 82 9.42 12.02 5.09
CA SER A 82 9.04 12.16 3.70
C SER A 82 9.37 10.88 2.92
N GLN A 83 8.47 10.45 2.05
CA GLN A 83 8.65 9.22 1.30
C GLN A 83 8.13 9.36 -0.13
N ALA A 84 8.79 8.69 -1.05
CA ALA A 84 8.34 8.58 -2.42
C ALA A 84 8.70 7.20 -2.98
N THR A 85 7.85 6.67 -3.85
CA THR A 85 8.09 5.41 -4.54
C THR A 85 7.75 5.56 -6.02
N LEU A 86 8.68 5.15 -6.87
CA LEU A 86 8.49 5.00 -8.31
C LEU A 86 8.51 3.52 -8.66
N ILE A 87 7.48 3.06 -9.34
CA ILE A 87 7.35 1.69 -9.86
C ILE A 87 7.26 1.78 -11.38
N THR A 88 8.12 1.08 -12.09
CA THR A 88 8.11 1.02 -13.55
C THR A 88 7.95 -0.41 -14.04
N ARG A 89 7.18 -0.61 -15.10
CA ARG A 89 6.93 -1.92 -15.71
C ARG A 89 6.90 -1.78 -17.21
N VAL A 90 7.54 -2.71 -17.90
CA VAL A 90 7.43 -2.84 -19.37
C VAL A 90 7.40 -4.32 -19.69
N GLY A 91 6.41 -4.77 -20.42
CA GLY A 91 6.30 -6.20 -20.69
C GLY A 91 5.27 -6.55 -21.76
N TYR A 92 5.11 -7.85 -21.93
CA TYR A 92 4.16 -8.43 -22.85
C TYR A 92 2.73 -8.30 -22.36
N GLN A 93 1.80 -8.06 -23.28
CA GLN A 93 0.37 -8.07 -23.06
C GLN A 93 -0.33 -8.92 -24.12
N TYR A 94 -1.20 -9.82 -23.65
CA TYR A 94 -2.19 -10.50 -24.49
C TYR A 94 -3.57 -9.95 -24.15
N GLN A 95 -4.36 -9.61 -25.15
CA GLN A 95 -5.70 -9.08 -24.98
C GLN A 95 -6.68 -9.76 -25.95
N SER A 96 -7.72 -10.36 -25.40
CA SER A 96 -8.86 -10.91 -26.14
C SER A 96 -10.16 -10.30 -25.66
N ALA A 97 -11.29 -10.69 -26.22
CA ALA A 97 -12.60 -10.17 -25.85
C ALA A 97 -12.94 -10.36 -24.35
N ARG A 98 -12.39 -11.40 -23.71
CA ARG A 98 -12.70 -11.73 -22.31
C ARG A 98 -11.48 -11.75 -21.39
N ASN A 99 -10.27 -11.78 -21.94
CA ASN A 99 -9.06 -11.93 -21.16
C ASN A 99 -8.06 -10.83 -21.50
N THR A 100 -7.46 -10.28 -20.47
CA THR A 100 -6.23 -9.49 -20.57
C THR A 100 -5.21 -10.13 -19.66
N LEU A 101 -4.05 -10.48 -20.20
CA LEU A 101 -2.92 -11.03 -19.47
C LEU A 101 -1.72 -10.15 -19.73
N SER A 102 -1.00 -9.76 -18.69
CA SER A 102 0.25 -9.00 -18.79
C SER A 102 1.32 -9.66 -17.95
N LEU A 103 2.51 -9.84 -18.53
CA LEU A 103 3.71 -10.26 -17.82
C LEU A 103 4.80 -9.22 -18.05
N SER A 104 5.26 -8.60 -16.97
CA SER A 104 6.14 -7.45 -17.07
C SER A 104 7.27 -7.54 -16.06
N PRO A 105 8.53 -7.50 -16.45
CA PRO A 105 9.62 -7.05 -15.58
C PRO A 105 9.27 -5.73 -14.92
N SER A 106 9.71 -5.55 -13.68
CA SER A 106 9.50 -4.32 -12.91
C SER A 106 10.79 -3.84 -12.26
N PHE A 107 10.87 -2.53 -12.11
CA PHE A 107 11.90 -1.87 -11.31
C PHE A 107 11.24 -0.84 -10.42
N ASP A 108 11.50 -0.96 -9.12
CA ASP A 108 10.97 -0.07 -8.10
C ASP A 108 12.12 0.64 -7.40
N ILE A 109 11.94 1.92 -7.11
CA ILE A 109 12.84 2.72 -6.27
C ILE A 109 12.01 3.44 -5.23
N GLY A 110 12.39 3.29 -3.96
CA GLY A 110 11.78 3.97 -2.83
C GLY A 110 12.77 4.89 -2.14
N SER A 111 12.31 6.06 -1.69
CA SER A 111 13.05 6.98 -0.82
C SER A 111 12.36 7.12 0.54
N PHE A 112 13.16 7.39 1.57
CA PHE A 112 12.69 7.72 2.90
C PHE A 112 13.63 8.76 3.50
N GLY A 113 13.07 9.83 4.07
CA GLY A 113 13.83 11.01 4.37
C GLY A 113 14.40 11.63 3.09
N SER A 114 15.65 12.03 3.11
CA SER A 114 16.35 12.68 1.99
C SER A 114 17.19 11.70 1.14
N SER A 115 17.05 10.39 1.33
CA SER A 115 17.89 9.40 0.66
C SER A 115 17.11 8.22 0.09
N VAL A 116 17.72 7.51 -0.85
CA VAL A 116 17.16 6.26 -1.40
C VAL A 116 17.11 5.21 -0.29
N LEU A 117 15.91 4.68 -0.05
CA LEU A 117 15.67 3.61 0.91
C LEU A 117 16.02 2.26 0.32
N TYR A 118 15.46 1.94 -0.86
CA TYR A 118 15.67 0.67 -1.54
C TYR A 118 15.57 0.80 -3.06
N ASN A 119 16.12 -0.19 -3.73
CA ASN A 119 15.80 -0.55 -5.11
C ASN A 119 15.25 -1.98 -5.11
N ALA A 120 14.30 -2.29 -6.00
CA ALA A 120 13.81 -3.64 -6.17
C ALA A 120 13.68 -3.98 -7.66
N TRP A 121 14.11 -5.17 -8.05
CA TRP A 121 13.88 -5.76 -9.35
C TRP A 121 12.89 -6.89 -9.23
N GLY A 122 12.04 -7.03 -10.21
CA GLY A 122 11.03 -8.06 -10.11
C GLY A 122 10.27 -8.33 -11.40
N ALA A 123 9.15 -9.02 -11.24
CA ALA A 123 8.20 -9.32 -12.29
C ALA A 123 6.76 -9.19 -11.75
N ASN A 124 5.89 -8.74 -12.62
CA ASN A 124 4.46 -8.63 -12.35
C ASN A 124 3.69 -9.47 -13.36
N LEU A 125 2.75 -10.27 -12.87
CA LEU A 125 1.71 -10.94 -13.63
C LEU A 125 0.37 -10.32 -13.27
N ASP A 126 -0.37 -9.86 -14.26
CA ASP A 126 -1.74 -9.35 -14.12
C ASP A 126 -2.63 -10.09 -15.10
N TRP A 127 -3.70 -10.71 -14.60
CA TRP A 127 -4.70 -11.36 -15.41
C TRP A 127 -6.08 -10.83 -15.04
N THR A 128 -6.82 -10.40 -16.06
CA THR A 128 -8.20 -9.96 -15.93
C THR A 128 -9.08 -10.81 -16.83
N HIS A 129 -10.18 -11.33 -16.26
CA HIS A 129 -11.15 -12.15 -16.98
C HIS A 129 -12.56 -11.59 -16.81
N THR A 130 -13.23 -11.35 -17.92
CA THR A 130 -14.66 -10.98 -17.94
C THR A 130 -15.51 -12.26 -17.97
N ALA A 131 -15.94 -12.71 -16.78
CA ALA A 131 -16.71 -13.93 -16.62
C ALA A 131 -18.16 -13.76 -17.13
N SER A 132 -18.75 -12.57 -16.93
CA SER A 132 -20.08 -12.20 -17.42
C SER A 132 -20.17 -10.68 -17.67
N ARG A 133 -21.34 -10.19 -18.08
CA ARG A 133 -21.58 -8.73 -18.21
C ARG A 133 -21.46 -7.97 -16.89
N SER A 134 -21.62 -8.65 -15.77
CA SER A 134 -21.61 -8.05 -14.42
C SER A 134 -20.48 -8.57 -13.53
N ILE A 135 -19.68 -9.55 -13.97
CA ILE A 135 -18.62 -10.15 -13.17
C ILE A 135 -17.29 -10.08 -13.90
N LEU A 136 -16.31 -9.46 -13.25
CA LEU A 136 -14.92 -9.40 -13.70
C LEU A 136 -14.03 -9.96 -12.58
N LEU A 137 -13.10 -10.83 -12.95
CA LEU A 137 -12.10 -11.40 -12.06
C LEU A 137 -10.74 -10.82 -12.40
N ARG A 138 -9.95 -10.49 -11.39
CA ARG A 138 -8.56 -10.04 -11.56
C ARG A 138 -7.65 -10.81 -10.61
N ALA A 139 -6.62 -11.43 -11.15
CA ALA A 139 -5.53 -12.04 -10.40
C ALA A 139 -4.25 -11.26 -10.65
N GLU A 140 -3.53 -10.98 -9.58
CA GLU A 140 -2.23 -10.29 -9.63
C GLU A 140 -1.21 -11.09 -8.84
N ALA A 141 0.00 -11.22 -9.39
CA ALA A 141 1.15 -11.74 -8.67
C ALA A 141 2.37 -10.86 -8.95
N ASN A 142 3.09 -10.52 -7.91
CA ASN A 142 4.30 -9.72 -7.98
C ASN A 142 5.42 -10.46 -7.28
N PHE A 143 6.56 -10.51 -7.90
CA PHE A 143 7.83 -10.91 -7.29
C PHE A 143 8.76 -9.71 -7.29
N ARG A 144 9.42 -9.41 -6.17
CA ARG A 144 10.39 -8.32 -6.05
C ARG A 144 11.56 -8.76 -5.17
N ASP A 145 12.77 -8.53 -5.62
CA ASP A 145 13.99 -8.67 -4.80
C ASP A 145 14.42 -7.28 -4.33
N TYR A 146 14.24 -7.02 -3.04
CA TYR A 146 14.55 -5.74 -2.41
C TYR A 146 16.01 -5.67 -2.00
N ARG A 147 16.66 -4.51 -2.27
CA ARG A 147 18.00 -4.16 -1.83
C ARG A 147 17.95 -2.79 -1.15
N TYR A 148 18.00 -2.80 0.17
CA TYR A 148 17.99 -1.58 0.96
C TYR A 148 19.34 -0.89 0.93
N ARG A 149 19.34 0.43 0.79
CA ARG A 149 20.53 1.27 0.68
C ARG A 149 20.89 1.92 2.01
N GLN A 150 19.92 2.11 2.88
CA GLN A 150 20.16 2.64 4.23
C GLN A 150 20.49 1.49 5.18
N ARG A 151 21.62 1.59 5.91
CA ARG A 151 22.14 0.54 6.80
C ARG A 151 21.12 0.03 7.83
N ALA A 152 20.28 0.92 8.35
CA ALA A 152 19.26 0.56 9.34
C ALA A 152 18.21 -0.45 8.80
N PHE A 153 18.11 -0.61 7.48
CA PHE A 153 17.10 -1.45 6.83
C PHE A 153 17.68 -2.63 6.05
N THR A 154 19.00 -2.86 6.06
CA THR A 154 19.62 -3.95 5.30
C THR A 154 19.21 -5.34 5.78
N SER A 155 18.74 -5.48 7.01
CA SER A 155 18.11 -6.73 7.49
C SER A 155 16.81 -7.07 6.76
N GLN A 156 16.20 -6.11 6.06
CA GLN A 156 14.99 -6.27 5.28
C GLN A 156 15.25 -6.64 3.80
N ASP A 157 16.53 -6.80 3.39
CA ASP A 157 16.88 -7.27 2.05
C ASP A 157 16.23 -8.61 1.73
N GLY A 158 16.00 -8.86 0.45
CA GLY A 158 15.55 -10.16 -0.03
C GLY A 158 14.24 -10.16 -0.79
N PRO A 159 13.82 -11.33 -1.26
CA PRO A 159 12.66 -11.48 -2.11
C PRO A 159 11.34 -11.33 -1.35
N GLN A 160 10.37 -10.75 -2.04
CA GLN A 160 8.98 -10.67 -1.61
C GLN A 160 8.08 -11.11 -2.75
N THR A 161 7.09 -11.93 -2.43
CA THR A 161 6.02 -12.34 -3.34
C THR A 161 4.70 -11.84 -2.80
N ASP A 162 3.94 -11.14 -3.64
CA ASP A 162 2.58 -10.70 -3.36
C ASP A 162 1.64 -11.40 -4.35
N ALA A 163 0.52 -11.91 -3.90
CA ALA A 163 -0.52 -12.49 -4.73
C ALA A 163 -1.90 -12.03 -4.28
N SER A 164 -2.79 -11.77 -5.22
CA SER A 164 -4.18 -11.43 -4.90
C SER A 164 -5.15 -11.88 -5.98
N LEU A 165 -6.38 -12.19 -5.56
CA LEU A 165 -7.50 -12.43 -6.44
C LEU A 165 -8.63 -11.47 -6.04
N THR A 166 -9.20 -10.75 -7.01
CA THR A 166 -10.32 -9.83 -6.77
C THR A 166 -11.46 -10.14 -7.73
N ALA A 167 -12.65 -10.32 -7.18
CA ALA A 167 -13.88 -10.37 -7.94
C ALA A 167 -14.56 -9.00 -7.89
N PHE A 168 -15.00 -8.49 -9.03
CA PHE A 168 -15.81 -7.28 -9.17
C PHE A 168 -17.20 -7.67 -9.63
N TYR A 169 -18.20 -7.17 -8.92
CA TYR A 169 -19.63 -7.35 -9.26
C TYR A 169 -20.26 -6.00 -9.56
N LEU A 170 -20.65 -5.81 -10.82
CA LEU A 170 -21.42 -4.66 -11.29
C LEU A 170 -22.90 -4.85 -10.88
N ALA A 171 -23.27 -4.36 -9.70
CA ALA A 171 -24.64 -4.46 -9.19
C ALA A 171 -25.60 -3.51 -9.96
N SER A 172 -25.06 -2.39 -10.46
CA SER A 172 -25.74 -1.47 -11.37
C SER A 172 -24.69 -0.65 -12.16
N PRO A 173 -25.10 0.12 -13.19
CA PRO A 173 -24.16 1.00 -13.90
C PRO A 173 -23.43 2.02 -13.02
N SER A 174 -23.95 2.28 -11.82
CA SER A 174 -23.37 3.23 -10.87
C SER A 174 -22.84 2.59 -9.59
N LEU A 175 -22.93 1.25 -9.42
CA LEU A 175 -22.54 0.57 -8.20
C LEU A 175 -21.73 -0.68 -8.53
N THR A 176 -20.49 -0.71 -8.09
CA THR A 176 -19.60 -1.87 -8.16
C THR A 176 -19.23 -2.31 -6.75
N LEU A 177 -19.42 -3.57 -6.44
CA LEU A 177 -18.88 -4.22 -5.25
C LEU A 177 -17.68 -5.05 -5.65
N PHE A 178 -16.66 -5.12 -4.81
CA PHE A 178 -15.50 -5.95 -5.10
C PHE A 178 -14.86 -6.48 -3.83
N GLY A 179 -14.11 -7.57 -3.98
CA GLY A 179 -13.37 -8.13 -2.86
C GLY A 179 -12.62 -9.40 -3.24
N GLY A 180 -11.80 -9.86 -2.30
CA GLY A 180 -11.06 -11.09 -2.45
C GLY A 180 -9.86 -11.20 -1.54
N PRO A 181 -9.19 -12.38 -1.54
CA PRO A 181 -8.03 -12.66 -0.73
C PRO A 181 -6.77 -12.00 -1.27
N ASP A 182 -5.82 -11.78 -0.37
CA ASP A 182 -4.43 -11.43 -0.68
C ASP A 182 -3.44 -12.19 0.21
N PHE A 183 -2.24 -12.37 -0.30
CA PHE A 183 -1.14 -13.08 0.35
C PHE A 183 0.16 -12.36 0.07
N VAL A 184 1.03 -12.31 1.08
CA VAL A 184 2.41 -11.78 0.98
C VAL A 184 3.35 -12.76 1.66
N ALA A 185 4.48 -13.04 1.03
CA ALA A 185 5.61 -13.73 1.63
C ALA A 185 6.86 -12.89 1.44
N LYS A 186 7.56 -12.59 2.52
CA LYS A 186 8.83 -11.88 2.54
C LYS A 186 9.89 -12.79 3.14
N ASP A 187 10.97 -12.99 2.40
CA ASP A 187 12.16 -13.64 2.89
C ASP A 187 13.26 -12.60 3.12
N THR A 188 14.02 -12.75 4.19
CA THR A 188 15.08 -11.83 4.61
C THR A 188 16.28 -12.63 5.11
N PRO A 189 17.50 -12.03 5.17
CA PRO A 189 18.69 -12.70 5.69
C PRO A 189 18.52 -13.18 7.15
N ALA A 190 17.74 -12.44 7.95
CA ALA A 190 17.40 -12.80 9.31
C ALA A 190 15.96 -13.34 9.35
N ASP A 191 15.75 -14.61 9.69
CA ASP A 191 14.42 -15.23 9.74
C ASP A 191 13.45 -14.54 10.69
N VAL A 192 13.94 -13.79 11.68
CA VAL A 192 13.13 -13.00 12.60
C VAL A 192 12.40 -11.84 11.87
N ASP A 193 12.93 -11.34 10.75
CA ASP A 193 12.31 -10.30 9.94
C ASP A 193 11.51 -10.87 8.76
N ALA A 194 11.75 -12.15 8.42
CA ALA A 194 10.99 -12.86 7.39
C ALA A 194 9.56 -13.13 7.89
N TYR A 195 8.57 -12.99 6.97
CA TYR A 195 7.17 -13.16 7.36
C TYR A 195 6.30 -13.72 6.24
N ARG A 196 5.15 -14.22 6.64
CA ARG A 196 4.00 -14.49 5.77
C ARG A 196 2.81 -13.69 6.27
N GLN A 197 2.03 -13.18 5.33
CA GLN A 197 0.85 -12.40 5.61
C GLN A 197 -0.27 -12.85 4.68
N TRP A 198 -1.45 -13.04 5.22
CA TRP A 198 -2.64 -13.39 4.47
C TRP A 198 -3.82 -12.58 4.95
N GLY A 199 -4.76 -12.37 4.08
CA GLY A 199 -5.92 -11.57 4.42
C GLY A 199 -6.87 -11.42 3.26
N GLY A 200 -7.60 -10.31 3.28
CA GLY A 200 -8.54 -9.99 2.22
C GLY A 200 -9.02 -8.55 2.29
N ARG A 201 -9.68 -8.16 1.22
CA ARG A 201 -10.27 -6.84 1.07
C ARG A 201 -11.69 -6.92 0.54
N LEU A 202 -12.48 -5.94 0.95
CA LEU A 202 -13.83 -5.68 0.42
C LEU A 202 -13.93 -4.20 0.09
N GLY A 203 -14.67 -3.86 -0.95
CA GLY A 203 -14.86 -2.47 -1.31
C GLY A 203 -16.13 -2.23 -2.10
N VAL A 204 -16.51 -0.97 -2.13
CA VAL A 204 -17.65 -0.47 -2.87
C VAL A 204 -17.24 0.80 -3.62
N SER A 205 -17.62 0.86 -4.89
CA SER A 205 -17.50 2.06 -5.72
C SER A 205 -18.89 2.49 -6.17
N LYS A 206 -19.25 3.73 -5.84
CA LYS A 206 -20.57 4.32 -6.17
C LYS A 206 -20.36 5.64 -6.92
N SER A 207 -21.03 5.77 -8.07
CA SER A 207 -21.13 7.03 -8.79
C SER A 207 -22.48 7.69 -8.53
N PHE A 208 -22.49 8.98 -8.25
CA PHE A 208 -23.67 9.81 -8.04
C PHE A 208 -23.88 10.70 -9.28
N GLY A 209 -24.24 10.04 -10.38
CA GLY A 209 -24.34 10.67 -11.69
C GLY A 209 -23.02 11.29 -12.14
N LYS A 210 -23.05 12.56 -12.59
CA LYS A 210 -21.86 13.32 -12.97
C LYS A 210 -21.29 14.16 -11.82
N SER A 211 -21.94 14.16 -10.65
CA SER A 211 -21.62 15.09 -9.55
C SER A 211 -20.48 14.59 -8.70
N ALA A 212 -20.49 13.34 -8.33
CA ALA A 212 -19.49 12.77 -7.42
C ALA A 212 -19.31 11.27 -7.65
N SER A 213 -18.20 10.73 -7.15
CA SER A 213 -18.01 9.29 -6.94
C SER A 213 -17.37 9.05 -5.58
N LEU A 214 -17.71 7.91 -4.99
CA LEU A 214 -17.17 7.44 -3.72
C LEU A 214 -16.62 6.03 -3.89
N LEU A 215 -15.39 5.82 -3.48
CA LEU A 215 -14.76 4.51 -3.34
C LEU A 215 -14.44 4.29 -1.86
N VAL A 216 -14.91 3.19 -1.29
CA VAL A 216 -14.57 2.77 0.08
C VAL A 216 -13.99 1.37 0.02
N ILE A 217 -12.88 1.16 0.69
CA ILE A 217 -12.17 -0.12 0.76
C ILE A 217 -11.85 -0.41 2.22
N GLY A 218 -12.19 -1.60 2.69
CA GLY A 218 -11.72 -2.16 3.95
C GLY A 218 -10.84 -3.38 3.69
N SER A 219 -9.78 -3.56 4.47
CA SER A 219 -8.96 -4.77 4.41
C SER A 219 -8.52 -5.21 5.80
N TYR A 220 -8.41 -6.52 5.95
CA TYR A 220 -7.81 -7.19 7.10
C TYR A 220 -6.65 -8.05 6.62
N ARG A 221 -5.56 -8.06 7.37
CA ARG A 221 -4.40 -8.91 7.14
C ARG A 221 -3.83 -9.40 8.45
N HIS A 222 -3.53 -10.68 8.49
CA HIS A 222 -2.79 -11.33 9.56
C HIS A 222 -1.37 -11.62 9.09
N ARG A 223 -0.38 -11.22 9.87
CA ARG A 223 1.04 -11.41 9.59
C ARG A 223 1.68 -12.25 10.69
N ASP A 224 2.42 -13.28 10.28
CA ASP A 224 3.27 -14.09 11.14
C ASP A 224 4.73 -13.99 10.70
N ASN A 225 5.62 -13.57 11.59
CA ASN A 225 7.04 -13.66 11.35
C ASN A 225 7.49 -15.13 11.41
N ARG A 226 8.57 -15.48 10.70
CA ARG A 226 9.01 -16.88 10.56
C ARG A 226 9.63 -17.42 11.84
N ALA A 227 10.50 -16.65 12.49
CA ALA A 227 11.27 -17.09 13.62
C ALA A 227 10.93 -16.36 14.93
N TYR A 228 11.28 -17.02 16.03
CA TYR A 228 11.27 -16.49 17.38
C TYR A 228 12.35 -15.43 17.53
N SER A 229 12.05 -14.33 18.20
CA SER A 229 12.99 -13.28 18.56
C SER A 229 13.44 -13.47 20.01
N GLU A 230 14.73 -13.69 20.22
CA GLU A 230 15.31 -13.77 21.57
C GLU A 230 15.16 -12.44 22.34
N VAL A 231 15.23 -11.30 21.61
CA VAL A 231 15.10 -9.97 22.18
C VAL A 231 13.70 -9.74 22.78
N PHE A 232 12.67 -10.25 22.12
CA PHE A 232 11.27 -10.06 22.54
C PHE A 232 10.69 -11.29 23.25
N ALA A 233 11.45 -12.37 23.35
CA ALA A 233 11.02 -13.66 23.92
C ALA A 233 9.69 -14.17 23.30
N THR A 234 9.46 -13.86 22.03
CA THR A 234 8.24 -14.27 21.30
C THR A 234 8.45 -14.27 19.79
N LYS A 235 7.58 -14.98 19.08
CA LYS A 235 7.42 -14.86 17.64
C LYS A 235 6.40 -13.74 17.35
N ARG A 236 6.80 -12.74 16.58
CA ARG A 236 5.92 -11.61 16.26
C ARG A 236 4.75 -12.05 15.39
N SER A 237 3.56 -11.60 15.77
CA SER A 237 2.31 -11.77 15.03
C SER A 237 1.52 -10.46 15.09
N ASP A 238 1.02 -9.99 13.93
CA ASP A 238 0.31 -8.72 13.83
C ASP A 238 -1.02 -8.90 13.09
N ASP A 239 -2.06 -8.24 13.58
CA ASP A 239 -3.32 -8.03 12.90
C ASP A 239 -3.40 -6.59 12.37
N GLN A 240 -3.59 -6.44 11.07
CA GLN A 240 -3.65 -5.14 10.42
C GLN A 240 -5.02 -4.88 9.80
N TYR A 241 -5.63 -3.78 10.17
CA TYR A 241 -6.90 -3.28 9.64
C TYR A 241 -6.66 -1.98 8.89
N ASN A 242 -7.13 -1.88 7.65
CA ASN A 242 -7.07 -0.66 6.87
C ASN A 242 -8.47 -0.31 6.35
N ALA A 243 -8.78 0.98 6.38
CA ALA A 243 -9.95 1.54 5.72
C ALA A 243 -9.51 2.74 4.88
N THR A 244 -9.95 2.79 3.63
CA THR A 244 -9.68 3.90 2.71
C THR A 244 -10.97 4.39 2.11
N ALA A 245 -11.19 5.70 2.10
CA ALA A 245 -12.29 6.36 1.41
C ALA A 245 -11.74 7.41 0.45
N ILE A 246 -12.19 7.39 -0.80
CA ILE A 246 -11.83 8.35 -1.84
C ILE A 246 -13.13 8.93 -2.41
N ALA A 247 -13.33 10.23 -2.21
CA ALA A 247 -14.44 10.97 -2.80
C ALA A 247 -13.93 11.90 -3.89
N ARG A 248 -14.46 11.81 -5.11
CA ARG A 248 -14.12 12.67 -6.25
C ARG A 248 -15.33 13.51 -6.64
N PHE A 249 -15.08 14.75 -7.01
CA PHE A 249 -16.13 15.75 -7.31
C PHE A 249 -15.98 16.33 -8.73
N PRO A 250 -16.32 15.56 -9.79
CA PRO A 250 -16.22 16.05 -11.17
C PRO A 250 -17.05 17.30 -11.46
N VAL A 251 -18.14 17.53 -10.71
CA VAL A 251 -18.96 18.75 -10.82
C VAL A 251 -18.18 20.01 -10.44
N LEU A 252 -17.16 19.89 -9.59
CA LEU A 252 -16.29 20.99 -9.18
C LEU A 252 -15.03 21.12 -10.05
N LYS A 253 -15.02 20.46 -11.21
CA LYS A 253 -13.87 20.49 -12.12
C LYS A 253 -13.59 21.93 -12.58
N PHE A 254 -12.35 22.38 -12.36
CA PHE A 254 -11.87 23.70 -12.76
C PHE A 254 -10.53 23.57 -13.50
N ALA A 255 -10.36 24.22 -14.63
CA ALA A 255 -9.15 24.17 -15.46
C ALA A 255 -8.64 22.76 -15.76
N GLY A 256 -9.55 21.79 -15.93
CA GLY A 256 -9.16 20.38 -16.16
C GLY A 256 -8.87 19.57 -14.88
N LEU A 257 -8.80 20.23 -13.72
CA LEU A 257 -8.50 19.62 -12.43
C LEU A 257 -9.79 19.23 -11.72
N THR A 258 -9.82 18.00 -11.17
CA THR A 258 -10.95 17.47 -10.40
C THR A 258 -10.55 17.37 -8.93
N PRO A 259 -11.28 18.02 -8.01
CA PRO A 259 -11.04 17.86 -6.58
C PRO A 259 -11.37 16.46 -6.12
N GLU A 260 -10.49 15.92 -5.25
CA GLU A 260 -10.73 14.66 -4.54
C GLU A 260 -10.29 14.74 -3.09
N VAL A 261 -10.99 14.01 -2.23
CA VAL A 261 -10.66 13.85 -0.81
C VAL A 261 -10.31 12.40 -0.59
N VAL A 262 -9.16 12.14 0.04
CA VAL A 262 -8.70 10.81 0.42
C VAL A 262 -8.55 10.75 1.93
N VAL A 263 -9.18 9.77 2.55
CA VAL A 263 -8.99 9.46 3.99
C VAL A 263 -8.59 8.01 4.11
N GLN A 264 -7.54 7.77 4.89
CA GLN A 264 -7.01 6.43 5.13
C GLN A 264 -6.82 6.24 6.63
N HIS A 265 -7.30 5.12 7.16
CA HIS A 265 -7.10 4.73 8.55
C HIS A 265 -6.43 3.36 8.59
N THR A 266 -5.36 3.26 9.35
CA THR A 266 -4.62 2.02 9.61
C THR A 266 -4.59 1.77 11.11
N ARG A 267 -4.91 0.53 11.52
CA ARG A 267 -4.71 0.02 12.87
C ARG A 267 -3.91 -1.27 12.77
N VAL A 268 -2.82 -1.33 13.50
CA VAL A 268 -2.01 -2.54 13.68
C VAL A 268 -2.09 -2.94 15.14
N GLU A 269 -2.39 -4.21 15.36
CA GLU A 269 -2.39 -4.87 16.67
C GLU A 269 -1.34 -5.97 16.64
N SER A 270 -0.33 -5.88 17.48
CA SER A 270 0.78 -6.81 17.58
C SER A 270 0.77 -7.52 18.93
N ASN A 271 1.25 -8.76 18.98
CA ASN A 271 1.53 -9.42 20.25
C ASN A 271 2.73 -8.80 21.01
N ILE A 272 3.50 -7.91 20.35
CA ILE A 272 4.49 -7.01 20.97
C ILE A 272 3.89 -5.60 20.92
N ASP A 273 2.79 -5.41 21.64
CA ASP A 273 1.89 -4.28 21.53
C ASP A 273 2.57 -2.93 21.79
N TRP A 274 3.43 -2.88 22.81
CA TRP A 274 4.15 -1.67 23.23
C TRP A 274 5.11 -1.12 22.16
N LEU A 275 5.51 -1.93 21.16
CA LEU A 275 6.45 -1.52 20.10
C LEU A 275 5.80 -1.40 18.74
N TYR A 276 4.91 -2.34 18.36
CA TYR A 276 4.42 -2.48 17.00
C TYR A 276 2.94 -2.18 16.82
N SER A 277 2.15 -2.08 17.92
CA SER A 277 0.76 -1.68 17.82
C SER A 277 0.65 -0.18 17.63
N TYR A 278 -0.10 0.26 16.63
CA TYR A 278 -0.34 1.67 16.40
C TYR A 278 -1.63 1.93 15.64
N ARG A 279 -2.05 3.19 15.65
CA ARG A 279 -3.14 3.71 14.82
C ARG A 279 -2.63 4.94 14.07
N ARG A 280 -3.00 5.04 12.80
CA ARG A 280 -2.67 6.18 11.95
C ARG A 280 -3.86 6.53 11.08
N THR A 281 -4.20 7.81 11.05
CA THR A 281 -5.14 8.36 10.08
C THR A 281 -4.41 9.37 9.22
N THR A 282 -4.55 9.24 7.91
CA THR A 282 -4.09 10.23 6.94
C THR A 282 -5.29 10.78 6.19
N ALA A 283 -5.29 12.07 5.92
CA ALA A 283 -6.30 12.72 5.11
C ALA A 283 -5.62 13.66 4.12
N SER A 284 -6.10 13.72 2.89
CA SER A 284 -5.61 14.68 1.91
C SER A 284 -6.75 15.21 1.04
N VAL A 285 -6.60 16.47 0.61
CA VAL A 285 -7.43 17.11 -0.39
C VAL A 285 -6.57 17.37 -1.60
N ARG A 286 -6.85 16.69 -2.71
CA ARG A 286 -5.99 16.71 -3.90
C ARG A 286 -6.74 17.28 -5.10
N LEU A 287 -5.99 17.79 -6.04
CA LEU A 287 -6.46 18.13 -7.38
C LEU A 287 -5.90 17.08 -8.34
N SER A 288 -6.79 16.38 -9.04
CA SER A 288 -6.42 15.33 -10.00
C SER A 288 -6.70 15.76 -11.44
N HIS A 289 -5.79 15.40 -12.34
CA HIS A 289 -5.90 15.61 -13.79
C HIS A 289 -5.67 14.31 -14.52
N ALA A 290 -6.55 13.97 -15.46
CA ALA A 290 -6.38 12.85 -16.38
C ALA A 290 -6.07 13.36 -17.79
N PHE A 291 -5.08 12.76 -18.48
CA PHE A 291 -4.61 13.12 -19.81
C PHE A 291 -4.35 11.89 -20.67
#